data_e2390546aa344625af3fdcb17f9a83c2
#
_entry.id   e2390546aa344625af3fdcb17f9a83c2
#
_cell.length_a   1.000
_cell.length_b   1.000
_cell.length_c   1.000
_cell.angle_alpha   90.00
_cell.angle_beta   90.00
_cell.angle_gamma   90.00
#
_symmetry.space_group_name_H-M   'P 1'
#
loop_
_entity.id
_entity.type
_entity.pdbx_description
1 polymer ?
#
loop_
_entity_poly.entity_id
_entity_poly.type
_entity_poly.pdbx_seq_one_letter_code
_entity_poly.pdbx_strand_id
1 'polypeptide(L)'
;MPVHVAVIMDGNGRWAKSRGLPRVMGHRAGVEALKTTLRLCSDWGIQALTAYAFSTENWSRPGDEVSFLMTLFERVLKRELKSLEQERVRIRFLGDLDGLPEGLQSLITDAMERTAENQGIQFNVCTNYGGRRELVRAAQRLAERAVSGELDPQLIDENHLAAELFTSGMPDPDLLIRTSGEQRISNFLLWQLAYAEIHITDVHWPDFDAQALTEALLDFQSRTRRFGGLDSTKS
;
A
#
# COMPACT_ATOMS: atom_id res chain seq x y z
N MET A 1 -4.32 -12.76 -13.84
CA MET A 1 -3.55 -11.61 -13.28
C MET A 1 -4.30 -11.08 -12.07
N PRO A 2 -3.63 -10.64 -11.00
CA PRO A 2 -4.29 -9.95 -9.91
C PRO A 2 -4.83 -8.60 -10.39
N VAL A 3 -5.97 -8.18 -9.85
CA VAL A 3 -6.53 -6.84 -10.08
C VAL A 3 -5.81 -5.81 -9.20
N HIS A 4 -5.51 -6.18 -7.96
CA HIS A 4 -4.87 -5.32 -6.98
C HIS A 4 -3.69 -6.03 -6.31
N VAL A 5 -2.53 -5.41 -6.37
CA VAL A 5 -1.29 -5.88 -5.72
C VAL A 5 -0.96 -4.96 -4.54
N ALA A 6 -0.69 -5.55 -3.37
CA ALA A 6 -0.18 -4.85 -2.20
C ALA A 6 1.29 -5.22 -1.97
N VAL A 7 2.15 -4.26 -1.58
CA VAL A 7 3.57 -4.51 -1.36
C VAL A 7 4.05 -4.00 -0.01
N ILE A 8 4.77 -4.86 0.74
CA ILE A 8 5.54 -4.47 1.92
C ILE A 8 7.00 -4.39 1.53
N MET A 9 7.52 -3.18 1.40
CA MET A 9 8.83 -2.82 0.87
C MET A 9 9.93 -2.98 1.93
N ASP A 10 10.21 -4.23 2.32
CA ASP A 10 11.20 -4.52 3.35
C ASP A 10 12.61 -4.70 2.78
N GLY A 11 13.63 -4.44 3.61
CA GLY A 11 15.03 -4.70 3.28
C GLY A 11 15.86 -3.50 2.86
N ASN A 12 15.32 -2.29 2.73
CA ASN A 12 16.07 -1.08 2.35
C ASN A 12 17.35 -0.89 3.19
N GLY A 13 17.23 -1.02 4.52
CA GLY A 13 18.37 -0.87 5.43
C GLY A 13 19.36 -2.02 5.33
N ARG A 14 18.91 -3.27 5.17
CA ARG A 14 19.75 -4.47 4.99
C ARG A 14 20.52 -4.39 3.68
N TRP A 15 19.87 -3.98 2.61
CA TRP A 15 20.47 -3.73 1.30
C TRP A 15 21.61 -2.70 1.37
N ALA A 16 21.39 -1.57 2.03
CA ALA A 16 22.43 -0.57 2.20
C ALA A 16 23.63 -1.10 3.02
N LYS A 17 23.33 -1.77 4.15
CA LYS A 17 24.35 -2.35 5.04
C LYS A 17 25.21 -3.37 4.32
N SER A 18 24.65 -4.28 3.50
CA SER A 18 25.40 -5.28 2.74
C SER A 18 26.36 -4.68 1.69
N ARG A 19 26.14 -3.41 1.33
CA ARG A 19 26.96 -2.64 0.37
C ARG A 19 27.86 -1.60 1.04
N GLY A 20 27.95 -1.57 2.37
CA GLY A 20 28.71 -0.57 3.11
C GLY A 20 28.16 0.85 2.97
N LEU A 21 26.88 1.01 2.62
CA LEU A 21 26.23 2.29 2.38
C LEU A 21 25.42 2.74 3.60
N PRO A 22 25.28 4.06 3.80
CA PRO A 22 24.33 4.59 4.77
C PRO A 22 22.89 4.13 4.48
N ARG A 23 22.10 3.88 5.52
CA ARG A 23 20.71 3.38 5.43
C ARG A 23 19.82 4.22 4.52
N VAL A 24 20.04 5.53 4.49
CA VAL A 24 19.33 6.48 3.62
C VAL A 24 19.48 6.19 2.13
N MET A 25 20.58 5.57 1.73
CA MET A 25 20.80 5.17 0.32
C MET A 25 19.90 4.02 -0.08
N GLY A 26 19.62 3.08 0.85
CA GLY A 26 18.64 2.03 0.64
C GLY A 26 17.23 2.57 0.43
N HIS A 27 16.80 3.58 1.20
CA HIS A 27 15.50 4.22 1.00
C HIS A 27 15.41 4.93 -0.36
N ARG A 28 16.47 5.60 -0.81
CA ARG A 28 16.51 6.20 -2.16
C ARG A 28 16.42 5.16 -3.27
N ALA A 29 17.17 4.09 -3.17
CA ALA A 29 17.11 2.98 -4.14
C ALA A 29 15.72 2.31 -4.12
N GLY A 30 15.10 2.17 -2.94
CA GLY A 30 13.74 1.65 -2.81
C GLY A 30 12.67 2.51 -3.48
N VAL A 31 12.86 3.84 -3.59
CA VAL A 31 11.99 4.71 -4.38
C VAL A 31 12.05 4.36 -5.87
N GLU A 32 13.24 4.13 -6.41
CA GLU A 32 13.38 3.78 -7.83
C GLU A 32 12.81 2.38 -8.12
N ALA A 33 12.97 1.42 -7.20
CA ALA A 33 12.30 0.11 -7.30
C ALA A 33 10.76 0.26 -7.30
N LEU A 34 10.19 1.12 -6.44
CA LEU A 34 8.76 1.38 -6.40
C LEU A 34 8.24 1.97 -7.71
N LYS A 35 8.96 2.93 -8.29
CA LYS A 35 8.62 3.52 -9.58
C LYS A 35 8.61 2.48 -10.71
N THR A 36 9.63 1.62 -10.73
CA THR A 36 9.71 0.52 -11.69
C THR A 36 8.54 -0.44 -11.51
N THR A 37 8.24 -0.84 -10.27
CA THR A 37 7.12 -1.73 -9.96
C THR A 37 5.77 -1.12 -10.37
N LEU A 38 5.54 0.17 -10.09
CA LEU A 38 4.31 0.87 -10.48
C LEU A 38 4.13 0.87 -12.01
N ARG A 39 5.20 1.18 -12.75
CA ARG A 39 5.17 1.19 -14.20
C ARG A 39 4.89 -0.20 -14.78
N LEU A 40 5.57 -1.23 -14.28
CA LEU A 40 5.32 -2.62 -14.69
C LEU A 40 3.89 -3.08 -14.37
N CYS A 41 3.36 -2.75 -13.19
CA CYS A 41 1.98 -3.03 -12.84
C CYS A 41 1.00 -2.37 -13.82
N SER A 42 1.23 -1.11 -14.17
CA SER A 42 0.43 -0.38 -15.16
C SER A 42 0.50 -1.03 -16.54
N ASP A 43 1.71 -1.34 -17.03
CA ASP A 43 1.94 -1.92 -18.36
C ASP A 43 1.33 -3.32 -18.49
N TRP A 44 1.25 -4.07 -17.40
CA TRP A 44 0.67 -5.42 -17.36
C TRP A 44 -0.82 -5.46 -17.03
N GLY A 45 -1.47 -4.30 -16.93
CA GLY A 45 -2.91 -4.18 -16.75
C GLY A 45 -3.40 -4.44 -15.32
N ILE A 46 -2.52 -4.36 -14.32
CA ILE A 46 -2.91 -4.35 -12.90
C ILE A 46 -3.60 -3.01 -12.61
N GLN A 47 -4.78 -3.06 -12.00
CA GLN A 47 -5.62 -1.88 -11.82
C GLN A 47 -5.25 -1.06 -10.57
N ALA A 48 -4.69 -1.72 -9.53
CA ALA A 48 -4.29 -1.05 -8.30
C ALA A 48 -2.98 -1.60 -7.74
N LEU A 49 -2.13 -0.69 -7.26
CA LEU A 49 -0.93 -1.00 -6.47
C LEU A 49 -1.00 -0.26 -5.14
N THR A 50 -0.92 -0.98 -4.01
CA THR A 50 -0.85 -0.37 -2.67
C THR A 50 0.51 -0.64 -2.05
N ALA A 51 1.25 0.43 -1.73
CA ALA A 51 2.59 0.36 -1.16
C ALA A 51 2.62 0.77 0.31
N TYR A 52 3.21 -0.05 1.18
CA TYR A 52 3.41 0.26 2.60
C TYR A 52 4.65 1.12 2.77
N ALA A 53 4.49 2.45 2.72
CA ALA A 53 5.59 3.40 2.71
C ALA A 53 6.05 3.81 4.12
N PHE A 54 5.10 4.06 5.05
CA PHE A 54 5.41 4.46 6.41
C PHE A 54 4.31 4.03 7.38
N SER A 55 4.65 3.12 8.30
CA SER A 55 3.71 2.64 9.31
C SER A 55 3.67 3.56 10.55
N THR A 56 2.58 3.46 11.34
CA THR A 56 2.48 4.15 12.64
C THR A 56 3.62 3.77 13.59
N GLU A 57 4.12 2.53 13.52
CA GLU A 57 5.24 2.06 14.32
C GLU A 57 6.58 2.68 13.91
N ASN A 58 6.71 3.20 12.69
CA ASN A 58 7.95 3.79 12.19
C ASN A 58 8.30 5.13 12.88
N TRP A 59 7.36 5.77 13.57
CA TRP A 59 7.66 6.93 14.39
C TRP A 59 8.60 6.63 15.56
N SER A 60 8.72 5.37 15.99
CA SER A 60 9.68 4.92 17.01
C SER A 60 11.13 4.81 16.51
N ARG A 61 11.37 5.01 15.23
CA ARG A 61 12.73 5.02 14.65
C ARG A 61 13.52 6.24 15.10
N PRO A 62 14.87 6.21 14.96
CA PRO A 62 15.70 7.40 15.24
C PRO A 62 15.16 8.65 14.51
N GLY A 63 15.10 9.77 15.20
CA GLY A 63 14.51 11.02 14.69
C GLY A 63 15.11 11.48 13.35
N ASP A 64 16.42 11.32 13.18
CA ASP A 64 17.11 11.64 11.93
C ASP A 64 16.62 10.80 10.74
N GLU A 65 16.31 9.50 10.98
CA GLU A 65 15.74 8.64 9.93
C GLU A 65 14.32 9.06 9.59
N VAL A 66 13.49 9.37 10.59
CA VAL A 66 12.12 9.85 10.39
C VAL A 66 12.11 11.16 9.61
N SER A 67 12.90 12.13 10.04
CA SER A 67 13.03 13.45 9.38
C SER A 67 13.51 13.30 7.93
N PHE A 68 14.47 12.41 7.69
CA PHE A 68 14.93 12.09 6.35
C PHE A 68 13.80 11.49 5.48
N LEU A 69 13.01 10.55 6.02
CA LEU A 69 11.91 9.92 5.28
C LEU A 69 10.81 10.93 4.91
N MET A 70 10.43 11.84 5.83
CA MET A 70 9.46 12.90 5.53
C MET A 70 9.96 13.83 4.43
N THR A 71 11.23 14.26 4.50
CA THR A 71 11.86 15.05 3.44
C THR A 71 11.95 14.30 2.11
N LEU A 72 12.21 12.99 2.16
CA LEU A 72 12.27 12.14 0.96
C LEU A 72 10.88 12.06 0.30
N PHE A 73 9.81 11.86 1.06
CA PHE A 73 8.44 11.82 0.56
C PHE A 73 8.07 13.15 -0.14
N GLU A 74 8.32 14.30 0.51
CA GLU A 74 8.07 15.60 -0.13
C GLU A 74 8.82 15.74 -1.45
N ARG A 75 10.11 15.42 -1.45
CA ARG A 75 10.97 15.59 -2.63
C ARG A 75 10.54 14.67 -3.77
N VAL A 76 10.23 13.41 -3.46
CA VAL A 76 9.77 12.43 -4.45
C VAL A 76 8.43 12.87 -5.03
N LEU A 77 7.46 13.22 -4.18
CA LEU A 77 6.14 13.61 -4.64
C LEU A 77 6.19 14.86 -5.54
N LYS A 78 6.95 15.90 -5.14
CA LYS A 78 7.17 17.09 -5.96
C LYS A 78 7.80 16.78 -7.32
N ARG A 79 8.76 15.85 -7.35
CA ARG A 79 9.47 15.48 -8.58
C ARG A 79 8.61 14.64 -9.51
N GLU A 80 7.85 13.68 -8.96
CA GLU A 80 7.16 12.67 -9.75
C GLU A 80 5.72 13.06 -10.13
N LEU A 81 5.11 14.04 -9.46
CA LEU A 81 3.69 14.38 -9.66
C LEU A 81 3.34 14.64 -11.13
N LYS A 82 4.18 15.41 -11.84
CA LYS A 82 3.96 15.68 -13.28
C LYS A 82 4.01 14.40 -14.13
N SER A 83 4.88 13.46 -13.82
CA SER A 83 4.96 12.16 -14.50
C SER A 83 3.72 11.32 -14.22
N LEU A 84 3.27 11.27 -12.95
CA LEU A 84 2.06 10.57 -12.55
C LEU A 84 0.81 11.10 -13.29
N GLU A 85 0.70 12.42 -13.47
CA GLU A 85 -0.37 13.02 -14.27
C GLU A 85 -0.28 12.60 -15.75
N GLN A 86 0.90 12.67 -16.35
CA GLN A 86 1.12 12.30 -17.76
C GLN A 86 0.86 10.82 -18.03
N GLU A 87 1.25 9.96 -17.08
CA GLU A 87 1.02 8.51 -17.12
C GLU A 87 -0.42 8.14 -16.68
N ARG A 88 -1.26 9.16 -16.39
CA ARG A 88 -2.66 9.03 -15.97
C ARG A 88 -2.83 8.17 -14.68
N VAL A 89 -1.82 8.12 -13.83
CA VAL A 89 -1.86 7.43 -12.54
C VAL A 89 -2.78 8.21 -11.60
N ARG A 90 -3.71 7.51 -10.94
CA ARG A 90 -4.53 8.07 -9.86
C ARG A 90 -3.87 7.77 -8.52
N ILE A 91 -3.25 8.79 -7.89
CA ILE A 91 -2.60 8.58 -6.59
C ILE A 91 -3.57 8.82 -5.43
N ARG A 92 -3.48 7.96 -4.41
CA ARG A 92 -4.16 8.14 -3.10
C ARG A 92 -3.18 7.90 -1.97
N PHE A 93 -3.33 8.66 -0.90
CA PHE A 93 -2.62 8.42 0.35
C PHE A 93 -3.57 7.87 1.39
N LEU A 94 -3.18 6.77 2.04
CA LEU A 94 -3.99 6.05 3.01
C LEU A 94 -3.29 6.09 4.37
N GLY A 95 -4.01 6.52 5.41
CA GLY A 95 -3.50 6.61 6.77
C GLY A 95 -3.98 7.87 7.49
N ASP A 96 -3.39 8.13 8.66
CA ASP A 96 -3.66 9.32 9.47
C ASP A 96 -2.76 10.47 8.99
N LEU A 97 -3.22 11.17 7.97
CA LEU A 97 -2.44 12.19 7.28
C LEU A 97 -2.24 13.46 8.13
N ASP A 98 -3.17 13.75 9.07
CA ASP A 98 -3.09 14.90 9.97
C ASP A 98 -1.86 14.83 10.90
N GLY A 99 -1.32 13.63 11.14
CA GLY A 99 -0.09 13.43 11.90
C GLY A 99 1.21 13.71 11.14
N LEU A 100 1.14 14.05 9.84
CA LEU A 100 2.30 14.36 9.00
C LEU A 100 2.67 15.86 9.10
N PRO A 101 3.90 16.28 8.71
CA PRO A 101 4.25 17.68 8.57
C PRO A 101 3.30 18.43 7.62
N GLU A 102 2.89 19.65 7.98
CA GLU A 102 1.91 20.45 7.23
C GLU A 102 2.27 20.63 5.74
N GLY A 103 3.55 20.85 5.42
CA GLY A 103 4.01 20.97 4.04
C GLY A 103 3.81 19.69 3.24
N LEU A 104 3.95 18.52 3.88
CA LEU A 104 3.68 17.23 3.25
C LEU A 104 2.18 16.99 3.10
N GLN A 105 1.36 17.35 4.09
CA GLN A 105 -0.10 17.26 4.00
C GLN A 105 -0.65 18.05 2.81
N SER A 106 -0.24 19.32 2.68
CA SER A 106 -0.66 20.19 1.55
C SER A 106 -0.27 19.59 0.18
N LEU A 107 0.93 19.04 0.09
CA LEU A 107 1.43 18.42 -1.13
C LEU A 107 0.69 17.11 -1.47
N ILE A 108 0.32 16.33 -0.46
CA ILE A 108 -0.48 15.12 -0.62
C ILE A 108 -1.88 15.48 -1.14
N THR A 109 -2.52 16.50 -0.56
CA THR A 109 -3.83 16.99 -0.99
C THR A 109 -3.78 17.45 -2.44
N ASP A 110 -2.84 18.31 -2.82
CA ASP A 110 -2.63 18.76 -4.21
C ASP A 110 -2.45 17.58 -5.17
N ALA A 111 -1.62 16.60 -4.80
CA ALA A 111 -1.38 15.43 -5.64
C ALA A 111 -2.64 14.58 -5.85
N MET A 112 -3.41 14.35 -4.80
CA MET A 112 -4.66 13.57 -4.86
C MET A 112 -5.73 14.30 -5.70
N GLU A 113 -5.88 15.62 -5.54
CA GLU A 113 -6.83 16.43 -6.31
C GLU A 113 -6.47 16.46 -7.79
N ARG A 114 -5.22 16.73 -8.14
CA ARG A 114 -4.74 16.81 -9.52
C ARG A 114 -4.85 15.50 -10.28
N THR A 115 -4.81 14.37 -9.59
CA THR A 115 -4.89 13.04 -10.21
C THR A 115 -6.24 12.34 -10.02
N ALA A 116 -7.21 12.99 -9.39
CA ALA A 116 -8.50 12.40 -9.03
C ALA A 116 -9.27 11.80 -10.23
N GLU A 117 -9.21 12.48 -11.37
CA GLU A 117 -9.93 12.09 -12.60
C GLU A 117 -9.09 11.18 -13.53
N ASN A 118 -7.88 10.82 -13.13
CA ASN A 118 -7.04 9.94 -13.93
C ASN A 118 -7.63 8.52 -13.99
N GLN A 119 -7.56 7.89 -15.16
CA GLN A 119 -8.17 6.59 -15.46
C GLN A 119 -7.13 5.45 -15.60
N GLY A 120 -5.87 5.72 -15.32
CA GLY A 120 -4.81 4.71 -15.31
C GLY A 120 -4.80 3.91 -14.00
N ILE A 121 -3.65 3.30 -13.69
CA ILE A 121 -3.50 2.52 -12.47
C ILE A 121 -3.76 3.38 -11.23
N GLN A 122 -4.49 2.84 -10.25
CA GLN A 122 -4.63 3.45 -8.95
C GLN A 122 -3.42 3.12 -8.07
N PHE A 123 -2.66 4.13 -7.70
CA PHE A 123 -1.50 3.99 -6.84
C PHE A 123 -1.81 4.49 -5.42
N ASN A 124 -1.80 3.58 -4.46
CA ASN A 124 -2.09 3.89 -3.07
C ASN A 124 -0.81 3.84 -2.24
N VAL A 125 -0.55 4.91 -1.48
CA VAL A 125 0.64 5.04 -0.62
C VAL A 125 0.18 5.06 0.84
N CYS A 126 0.38 3.95 1.55
CA CYS A 126 0.08 3.87 2.97
C CYS A 126 1.15 4.63 3.76
N THR A 127 0.77 5.78 4.31
CA THR A 127 1.65 6.72 5.03
C THR A 127 1.04 7.07 6.39
N ASN A 128 1.81 6.93 7.46
CA ASN A 128 1.31 6.99 8.84
C ASN A 128 0.10 6.06 9.02
N TYR A 129 0.23 4.86 8.44
CA TYR A 129 -0.82 3.87 8.35
C TYR A 129 -0.60 2.73 9.36
N GLY A 130 -1.70 2.22 9.92
CA GLY A 130 -1.74 1.00 10.71
C GLY A 130 -3.14 0.41 10.68
N GLY A 131 -3.27 -0.87 10.29
CA GLY A 131 -4.56 -1.53 10.10
C GLY A 131 -5.42 -1.58 11.36
N ARG A 132 -4.81 -1.76 12.55
CA ARG A 132 -5.54 -1.69 13.82
C ARG A 132 -6.15 -0.31 14.06
N ARG A 133 -5.39 0.76 13.77
CA ARG A 133 -5.86 2.14 13.90
C ARG A 133 -6.96 2.47 12.89
N GLU A 134 -6.82 1.98 11.68
CA GLU A 134 -7.87 2.11 10.64
C GLU A 134 -9.18 1.48 11.09
N LEU A 135 -9.15 0.25 11.61
CA LEU A 135 -10.34 -0.45 12.12
C LEU A 135 -10.99 0.28 13.29
N VAL A 136 -10.20 0.78 14.25
CA VAL A 136 -10.73 1.59 15.37
C VAL A 136 -11.40 2.85 14.87
N ARG A 137 -10.78 3.57 13.91
CA ARG A 137 -11.35 4.76 13.30
C ARG A 137 -12.67 4.46 12.56
N ALA A 138 -12.73 3.37 11.80
CA ALA A 138 -13.95 2.93 11.12
C ALA A 138 -15.06 2.61 12.13
N ALA A 139 -14.75 1.89 13.21
CA ALA A 139 -15.71 1.61 14.28
C ALA A 139 -16.21 2.89 14.97
N GLN A 140 -15.34 3.86 15.23
CA GLN A 140 -15.73 5.16 15.79
C GLN A 140 -16.72 5.91 14.88
N ARG A 141 -16.48 5.96 13.57
CA ARG A 141 -17.37 6.59 12.60
C ARG A 141 -18.74 5.90 12.54
N LEU A 142 -18.76 4.58 12.56
CA LEU A 142 -20.02 3.84 12.61
C LEU A 142 -20.80 4.13 13.91
N ALA A 143 -20.10 4.23 15.05
CA ALA A 143 -20.72 4.61 16.32
C ALA A 143 -21.27 6.04 16.28
N GLU A 144 -20.57 7.00 15.71
CA GLU A 144 -21.02 8.38 15.53
C GLU A 144 -22.29 8.44 14.67
N ARG A 145 -22.35 7.70 13.56
CA ARG A 145 -23.53 7.60 12.68
C ARG A 145 -24.70 6.92 13.37
N ALA A 146 -24.44 5.95 14.25
CA ALA A 146 -25.47 5.32 15.05
C ALA A 146 -26.04 6.28 16.12
N VAL A 147 -25.19 7.04 16.80
CA VAL A 147 -25.60 8.04 17.80
C VAL A 147 -26.39 9.18 17.16
N SER A 148 -26.04 9.61 15.94
CA SER A 148 -26.78 10.63 15.20
C SER A 148 -28.12 10.14 14.63
N GLY A 149 -28.41 8.84 14.70
CA GLY A 149 -29.61 8.23 14.14
C GLY A 149 -29.59 8.03 12.61
N GLU A 150 -28.41 8.24 11.99
CA GLU A 150 -28.20 8.00 10.55
C GLU A 150 -28.15 6.49 10.23
N LEU A 151 -27.68 5.68 11.17
CA LEU A 151 -27.50 4.23 11.01
C LEU A 151 -28.09 3.48 12.21
N ASP A 152 -28.93 2.47 11.95
CA ASP A 152 -29.36 1.54 13.00
C ASP A 152 -28.18 0.61 13.37
N PRO A 153 -27.73 0.59 14.65
CA PRO A 153 -26.63 -0.28 15.08
C PRO A 153 -26.84 -1.77 14.76
N GLN A 154 -28.10 -2.23 14.69
CA GLN A 154 -28.43 -3.62 14.38
C GLN A 154 -28.25 -3.96 12.90
N LEU A 155 -28.17 -2.97 12.04
CA LEU A 155 -27.95 -3.13 10.59
C LEU A 155 -26.47 -3.02 10.18
N ILE A 156 -25.56 -2.78 11.14
CA ILE A 156 -24.13 -2.72 10.84
C ILE A 156 -23.65 -4.10 10.37
N ASP A 157 -23.13 -4.13 9.15
CA ASP A 157 -22.54 -5.32 8.50
C ASP A 157 -21.10 -5.05 8.02
N GLU A 158 -20.50 -6.03 7.34
CA GLU A 158 -19.16 -5.93 6.78
C GLU A 158 -19.04 -4.80 5.74
N ASN A 159 -20.08 -4.53 4.97
CA ASN A 159 -20.11 -3.46 3.97
C ASN A 159 -20.05 -2.09 4.62
N HIS A 160 -20.78 -1.90 5.71
CA HIS A 160 -20.72 -0.67 6.49
C HIS A 160 -19.33 -0.42 7.04
N LEU A 161 -18.67 -1.46 7.56
CA LEU A 161 -17.29 -1.33 8.05
C LEU A 161 -16.32 -1.02 6.89
N ALA A 162 -16.42 -1.75 5.78
CA ALA A 162 -15.58 -1.55 4.60
C ALA A 162 -15.72 -0.14 4.01
N ALA A 163 -16.91 0.44 4.06
CA ALA A 163 -17.18 1.81 3.58
C ALA A 163 -16.45 2.89 4.41
N GLU A 164 -16.12 2.62 5.66
CA GLU A 164 -15.40 3.55 6.55
C GLU A 164 -13.88 3.36 6.54
N LEU A 165 -13.36 2.32 5.84
CA LEU A 165 -11.92 2.11 5.69
C LEU A 165 -11.30 3.13 4.73
N PHE A 166 -10.00 3.36 4.86
CA PHE A 166 -9.24 4.22 3.93
C PHE A 166 -9.29 3.69 2.49
N THR A 167 -9.51 2.38 2.32
CA THR A 167 -9.60 1.68 1.04
C THR A 167 -11.00 1.69 0.43
N SER A 168 -11.96 2.39 1.03
CA SER A 168 -13.33 2.45 0.52
C SER A 168 -13.38 2.80 -0.96
N GLY A 169 -14.20 2.05 -1.71
CA GLY A 169 -14.36 2.20 -3.17
C GLY A 169 -13.25 1.54 -4.01
N MET A 170 -12.36 0.77 -3.40
CA MET A 170 -11.32 -0.01 -4.08
C MET A 170 -11.56 -1.52 -3.91
N PRO A 171 -11.16 -2.35 -4.88
CA PRO A 171 -11.11 -3.78 -4.67
C PRO A 171 -10.06 -4.13 -3.61
N ASP A 172 -10.31 -5.17 -2.82
CA ASP A 172 -9.31 -5.71 -1.91
C ASP A 172 -8.09 -6.26 -2.67
N PRO A 173 -6.89 -6.31 -2.07
CA PRO A 173 -5.73 -6.90 -2.69
C PRO A 173 -5.93 -8.40 -2.98
N ASP A 174 -5.62 -8.81 -4.20
CA ASP A 174 -5.55 -10.22 -4.58
C ASP A 174 -4.23 -10.85 -4.16
N LEU A 175 -3.15 -10.07 -4.21
CA LEU A 175 -1.78 -10.50 -3.95
C LEU A 175 -1.08 -9.52 -3.02
N LEU A 176 -0.55 -10.04 -1.91
CA LEU A 176 0.43 -9.35 -1.07
C LEU A 176 1.82 -9.87 -1.41
N ILE A 177 2.75 -8.97 -1.77
CA ILE A 177 4.17 -9.27 -1.92
C ILE A 177 4.93 -8.68 -0.74
N ARG A 178 5.76 -9.50 -0.08
CA ARG A 178 6.69 -9.01 0.93
C ARG A 178 8.11 -9.44 0.62
N THR A 179 9.03 -8.47 0.61
CA THR A 179 10.46 -8.68 0.32
C THR A 179 11.27 -8.99 1.58
N SER A 180 12.48 -9.53 1.39
CA SER A 180 13.47 -9.79 2.44
C SER A 180 13.16 -10.97 3.36
N GLY A 181 12.40 -11.97 2.91
CA GLY A 181 12.17 -13.22 3.62
C GLY A 181 11.29 -13.14 4.86
N GLU A 182 10.68 -11.99 5.14
CA GLU A 182 9.89 -11.77 6.34
C GLU A 182 8.45 -12.27 6.18
N GLN A 183 7.98 -13.13 7.07
CA GLN A 183 6.70 -13.85 6.96
C GLN A 183 5.61 -13.28 7.89
N ARG A 184 5.47 -11.99 7.94
CA ARG A 184 4.44 -11.28 8.73
C ARG A 184 3.85 -10.12 7.95
N ILE A 185 2.61 -9.71 8.23
CA ILE A 185 1.94 -8.59 7.57
C ILE A 185 2.15 -7.24 8.27
N SER A 186 2.73 -7.23 9.46
CA SER A 186 3.15 -6.02 10.19
C SER A 186 2.08 -4.94 10.28
N ASN A 187 0.87 -5.30 10.67
CA ASN A 187 -0.26 -4.37 10.81
C ASN A 187 -0.69 -3.68 9.49
N PHE A 188 -0.38 -4.29 8.34
CA PHE A 188 -0.73 -3.78 7.02
C PHE A 188 -2.05 -4.38 6.54
N LEU A 189 -3.00 -3.56 6.11
CA LEU A 189 -4.28 -3.90 5.46
C LEU A 189 -5.00 -5.09 6.10
N LEU A 190 -5.20 -5.08 7.45
CA LEU A 190 -5.68 -6.24 8.22
C LEU A 190 -7.03 -6.77 7.75
N TRP A 191 -7.95 -5.88 7.38
CA TRP A 191 -9.26 -6.25 6.85
C TRP A 191 -9.15 -6.73 5.40
N GLN A 192 -8.47 -5.96 4.59
CA GLN A 192 -8.45 -6.10 3.14
C GLN A 192 -7.65 -7.33 2.66
N LEU A 193 -6.69 -7.81 3.47
CA LEU A 193 -5.86 -8.98 3.14
C LEU A 193 -6.50 -10.31 3.52
N ALA A 194 -7.76 -10.33 3.99
CA ALA A 194 -8.42 -11.52 4.50
C ALA A 194 -8.40 -12.72 3.51
N TYR A 195 -8.45 -12.45 2.22
CA TYR A 195 -8.43 -13.46 1.14
C TYR A 195 -7.30 -13.26 0.14
N ALA A 196 -6.32 -12.42 0.47
CA ALA A 196 -5.18 -12.19 -0.42
C ALA A 196 -4.22 -13.38 -0.41
N GLU A 197 -3.70 -13.76 -1.58
CA GLU A 197 -2.55 -14.65 -1.67
C GLU A 197 -1.28 -13.92 -1.22
N ILE A 198 -0.37 -14.63 -0.55
CA ILE A 198 0.86 -14.03 -0.02
C ILE A 198 2.07 -14.63 -0.74
N HIS A 199 2.87 -13.78 -1.33
CA HIS A 199 4.17 -14.12 -1.92
C HIS A 199 5.29 -13.51 -1.09
N ILE A 200 6.20 -14.36 -0.59
CA ILE A 200 7.39 -13.94 0.16
C ILE A 200 8.61 -14.18 -0.71
N THR A 201 9.47 -13.18 -0.85
CA THR A 201 10.74 -13.30 -1.56
C THR A 201 11.91 -12.86 -0.68
N ASP A 202 13.06 -13.50 -0.83
CA ASP A 202 14.31 -13.14 -0.13
C ASP A 202 14.97 -11.90 -0.71
N VAL A 203 14.57 -11.48 -1.91
CA VAL A 203 15.08 -10.27 -2.57
C VAL A 203 14.82 -9.06 -1.68
N HIS A 204 15.82 -8.20 -1.47
CA HIS A 204 15.63 -6.92 -0.80
C HIS A 204 14.90 -5.93 -1.71
N TRP A 205 14.00 -5.10 -1.13
CA TRP A 205 13.18 -4.19 -1.92
C TRP A 205 13.93 -3.36 -2.98
N PRO A 206 15.13 -2.78 -2.72
CA PRO A 206 15.86 -2.04 -3.76
C PRO A 206 16.30 -2.87 -4.97
N ASP A 207 16.40 -4.19 -4.83
CA ASP A 207 16.74 -5.12 -5.90
C ASP A 207 15.50 -5.81 -6.50
N PHE A 208 14.29 -5.43 -6.06
CA PHE A 208 13.04 -5.98 -6.57
C PHE A 208 12.75 -5.39 -7.95
N ASP A 209 13.00 -6.19 -8.97
CA ASP A 209 12.96 -5.82 -10.39
C ASP A 209 11.80 -6.50 -11.15
N ALA A 210 11.82 -6.39 -12.48
CA ALA A 210 10.82 -7.00 -13.36
C ALA A 210 10.80 -8.53 -13.24
N GLN A 211 11.96 -9.17 -13.04
CA GLN A 211 12.03 -10.62 -12.88
C GLN A 211 11.36 -11.05 -11.57
N ALA A 212 11.69 -10.39 -10.45
CA ALA A 212 11.10 -10.70 -9.15
C ALA A 212 9.58 -10.46 -9.13
N LEU A 213 9.09 -9.40 -9.78
CA LEU A 213 7.66 -9.18 -9.93
C LEU A 213 7.00 -10.26 -10.81
N THR A 214 7.64 -10.66 -11.91
CA THR A 214 7.15 -11.76 -12.77
C THR A 214 7.03 -13.06 -11.99
N GLU A 215 8.04 -13.42 -11.19
CA GLU A 215 8.03 -14.62 -10.34
C GLU A 215 6.86 -14.61 -9.35
N ALA A 216 6.60 -13.46 -8.70
CA ALA A 216 5.47 -13.31 -7.80
C ALA A 216 4.11 -13.46 -8.51
N LEU A 217 3.98 -12.93 -9.72
CA LEU A 217 2.75 -13.05 -10.51
C LEU A 217 2.54 -14.46 -11.05
N LEU A 218 3.58 -15.16 -11.46
CA LEU A 218 3.50 -16.56 -11.88
C LEU A 218 3.14 -17.48 -10.71
N ASP A 219 3.72 -17.25 -9.52
CA ASP A 219 3.34 -17.93 -8.29
C ASP A 219 1.85 -17.73 -7.99
N PHE A 220 1.36 -16.51 -8.03
CA PHE A 220 -0.06 -16.20 -7.87
C PHE A 220 -0.94 -16.93 -8.88
N GLN A 221 -0.57 -16.95 -10.15
CA GLN A 221 -1.34 -17.63 -11.23
C GLN A 221 -1.36 -19.14 -11.09
N SER A 222 -0.36 -19.73 -10.46
CA SER A 222 -0.28 -21.17 -10.22
C SER A 222 -1.24 -21.66 -9.13
N ARG A 223 -1.76 -20.74 -8.29
CA ARG A 223 -2.61 -21.05 -7.14
C ARG A 223 -4.09 -21.08 -7.54
N THR A 224 -4.85 -21.96 -6.91
CA THR A 224 -6.30 -22.02 -7.05
C THR A 224 -6.95 -21.31 -5.87
N ARG A 225 -7.60 -20.17 -6.12
CA ARG A 225 -8.32 -19.39 -5.09
C ARG A 225 -9.70 -20.05 -4.88
N ARG A 226 -9.96 -20.52 -3.66
CA ARG A 226 -11.18 -21.28 -3.32
C ARG A 226 -12.24 -20.46 -2.57
N PHE A 227 -11.89 -19.36 -1.94
CA PHE A 227 -12.78 -18.51 -1.12
C PHE A 227 -13.70 -19.33 -0.19
N GLY A 228 -13.16 -20.42 0.41
CA GLY A 228 -13.91 -21.33 1.26
C GLY A 228 -14.81 -22.35 0.52
N GLY A 229 -14.85 -22.34 -0.82
CA GLY A 229 -15.60 -23.32 -1.64
C GLY A 229 -14.82 -24.61 -1.88
N LEU A 230 -15.56 -25.71 -2.16
CA LEU A 230 -14.97 -26.95 -2.65
C LEU A 230 -14.82 -26.87 -4.19
N ASP A 231 -13.73 -27.45 -4.73
CA ASP A 231 -13.64 -27.65 -6.18
C ASP A 231 -14.81 -28.53 -6.61
N SER A 232 -15.66 -28.03 -7.50
CA SER A 232 -16.59 -28.88 -8.21
C SER A 232 -15.75 -29.78 -9.13
N THR A 233 -15.36 -30.94 -8.63
CA THR A 233 -14.80 -32.00 -9.45
C THR A 233 -15.79 -32.26 -10.58
N LYS A 234 -15.41 -31.92 -11.80
CA LYS A 234 -16.10 -32.41 -13.00
C LYS A 234 -16.01 -33.94 -12.96
N SER A 235 -17.11 -34.58 -12.60
CA SER A 235 -17.35 -36.00 -12.91
C SER A 235 -17.59 -36.17 -14.42
#